data_2040200bf9644eba09b434049b5518f3
#
_entry.id   2040200bf9644eba09b434049b5518f3
#
_cell.length_a   1.000
_cell.length_b   1.000
_cell.length_c   1.000
_cell.angle_alpha   90.00
_cell.angle_beta   90.00
_cell.angle_gamma   90.00
#
_symmetry.space_group_name_H-M   'P 1'
#
loop_
_entity.id
_entity.type
_entity.pdbx_description
1 polymer ?
#
loop_
_entity_poly.entity_id
_entity_poly.type
_entity_poly.pdbx_seq_one_letter_code
_entity_poly.pdbx_strand_id
1 'polypeptide(L)'
;AGDAPSNRLADRLRELPFKVGRLKTGTPPRIDGKTIDYSNLEPQPGDDPCPTMSYLPSEYERPKQVSCHITHTNQNTHDIIGAGLDRSPLFTGEIDGVGPRYCPSIEDKVVRFSDRNAHQIFIEPEGLSTSEVYPNGISTSLPYDVQLRLVQSIKGFENAQITRPGYAIEYDYFEPRDLSSSLETRYIEGLYFAGQINGTTGYEEAAAQGLLAGLNAGLRAKDEASWCPDRSEAYIGVLIDDLITLGTKEPYRMFTSRAEYRLILRQDNADRRLT
;
A
#
# COMPACT_ATOMS: atom_id res chain seq x y z
N ALA A 1 -3.00 15.23 10.71
CA ALA A 1 -3.25 15.81 9.74
C ALA A 1 -2.16 15.86 8.65
N GLY A 2 -2.56 15.62 7.45
CA GLY A 2 -1.71 15.61 6.26
C GLY A 2 -2.01 16.82 5.37
N ASP A 3 -1.70 16.69 4.09
CA ASP A 3 -2.04 17.68 3.09
C ASP A 3 -3.56 17.82 2.92
N ALA A 4 -3.98 18.95 2.37
CA ALA A 4 -5.39 19.20 2.09
C ALA A 4 -5.93 18.19 1.07
N PRO A 5 -7.17 17.70 1.22
CA PRO A 5 -7.78 16.78 0.27
C PRO A 5 -8.01 17.44 -1.09
N SER A 6 -7.89 16.66 -2.18
CA SER A 6 -8.11 17.12 -3.56
C SER A 6 -9.61 17.14 -3.94
N ASN A 7 -10.46 17.74 -3.12
CA ASN A 7 -11.91 17.72 -3.30
C ASN A 7 -12.35 18.28 -4.67
N ARG A 8 -11.77 19.41 -5.10
CA ARG A 8 -12.13 20.04 -6.38
C ARG A 8 -11.87 19.13 -7.59
N LEU A 9 -10.78 18.33 -7.54
CA LEU A 9 -10.50 17.35 -8.58
C LEU A 9 -11.50 16.19 -8.50
N ALA A 10 -11.78 15.69 -7.29
CA ALA A 10 -12.75 14.62 -7.08
C ALA A 10 -14.14 15.02 -7.59
N ASP A 11 -14.60 16.23 -7.25
CA ASP A 11 -15.89 16.74 -7.71
C ASP A 11 -15.95 16.81 -9.24
N ARG A 12 -14.86 17.29 -9.88
CA ARG A 12 -14.78 17.36 -11.34
C ARG A 12 -14.79 16.00 -12.00
N LEU A 13 -14.08 15.02 -11.43
CA LEU A 13 -14.06 13.64 -11.95
C LEU A 13 -15.43 12.95 -11.79
N ARG A 14 -16.18 13.25 -10.72
CA ARG A 14 -17.54 12.72 -10.50
C ARG A 14 -18.58 13.27 -11.48
N GLU A 15 -18.32 14.39 -12.12
CA GLU A 15 -19.18 14.91 -13.20
C GLU A 15 -19.02 14.14 -14.52
N LEU A 16 -17.96 13.34 -14.65
CA LEU A 16 -17.67 12.52 -15.81
C LEU A 16 -18.48 11.20 -15.74
N PRO A 17 -18.67 10.50 -16.88
CA PRO A 17 -19.55 9.33 -16.94
C PRO A 17 -18.95 8.05 -16.29
N PHE A 18 -18.04 8.22 -15.35
CA PHE A 18 -17.43 7.11 -14.64
C PHE A 18 -18.24 6.68 -13.42
N LYS A 19 -18.27 5.38 -13.17
CA LYS A 19 -18.81 4.84 -11.94
C LYS A 19 -17.77 4.97 -10.83
N VAL A 20 -18.10 5.72 -9.78
CA VAL A 20 -17.22 6.01 -8.65
C VAL A 20 -17.60 5.13 -7.46
N GLY A 21 -16.61 4.55 -6.82
CA GLY A 21 -16.71 3.88 -5.52
C GLY A 21 -15.80 4.50 -4.48
N ARG A 22 -15.96 4.08 -3.21
CA ARG A 22 -15.15 4.56 -2.08
C ARG A 22 -14.38 3.42 -1.46
N LEU A 23 -13.11 3.66 -1.19
CA LEU A 23 -12.24 2.77 -0.42
C LEU A 23 -11.67 3.52 0.78
N LYS A 24 -11.25 2.77 1.79
CA LYS A 24 -10.63 3.33 3.00
C LYS A 24 -9.37 2.56 3.38
N THR A 25 -8.47 3.26 4.02
CA THR A 25 -7.24 2.70 4.60
C THR A 25 -6.83 3.53 5.80
N GLY A 26 -5.72 3.19 6.42
CA GLY A 26 -5.14 3.96 7.51
C GLY A 26 -3.62 4.05 7.36
N THR A 27 -3.03 4.97 8.11
CA THR A 27 -1.58 5.08 8.22
C THR A 27 -1.17 4.96 9.69
N PRO A 28 -0.01 4.38 10.02
CA PRO A 28 0.48 4.35 11.39
C PRO A 28 0.94 5.74 11.84
N PRO A 29 1.01 5.98 13.15
CA PRO A 29 1.69 7.15 13.67
C PRO A 29 3.16 7.16 13.22
N ARG A 30 3.74 8.32 12.97
CA ARG A 30 5.19 8.48 12.79
C ARG A 30 5.83 8.72 14.14
N ILE A 31 7.01 8.17 14.33
CA ILE A 31 7.74 8.20 15.61
C ILE A 31 9.11 8.82 15.39
N ASP A 32 9.57 9.66 16.34
CA ASP A 32 10.96 10.08 16.35
C ASP A 32 11.84 8.90 16.75
N GLY A 33 12.61 8.38 15.80
CA GLY A 33 13.51 7.25 15.99
C GLY A 33 14.57 7.44 17.07
N LYS A 34 14.88 8.70 17.45
CA LYS A 34 15.79 9.00 18.56
C LYS A 34 15.20 8.65 19.93
N THR A 35 13.90 8.48 20.01
CA THR A 35 13.17 8.15 21.24
C THR A 35 12.84 6.66 21.38
N ILE A 36 13.30 5.85 20.43
CA ILE A 36 13.12 4.38 20.40
C ILE A 36 14.34 3.72 21.05
N ASP A 37 14.10 2.79 21.95
CA ASP A 37 15.17 1.92 22.49
C ASP A 37 15.34 0.67 21.61
N TYR A 38 16.35 0.70 20.75
CA TYR A 38 16.68 -0.42 19.86
C TYR A 38 17.48 -1.54 20.51
N SER A 39 17.97 -1.37 21.75
CA SER A 39 18.93 -2.28 22.38
C SER A 39 18.44 -3.72 22.54
N ASN A 40 17.13 -3.89 22.65
CA ASN A 40 16.46 -5.18 22.85
C ASN A 40 15.52 -5.56 21.70
N LEU A 41 15.65 -4.90 20.54
CA LEU A 41 14.88 -5.19 19.35
C LEU A 41 15.70 -6.05 18.37
N GLU A 42 15.01 -6.90 17.63
CA GLU A 42 15.65 -7.74 16.61
C GLU A 42 15.98 -6.88 15.37
N PRO A 43 17.27 -6.73 15.00
CA PRO A 43 17.63 -6.03 13.78
C PRO A 43 17.33 -6.88 12.56
N GLN A 44 16.81 -6.25 11.52
CA GLN A 44 16.57 -6.86 10.22
C GLN A 44 17.36 -6.10 9.15
N PRO A 45 18.57 -6.56 8.85
CA PRO A 45 19.39 -5.98 7.79
C PRO A 45 18.84 -6.33 6.40
N GLY A 46 19.24 -5.58 5.39
CA GLY A 46 19.07 -5.97 4.00
C GLY A 46 19.97 -7.14 3.61
N ASP A 47 19.78 -7.64 2.39
CA ASP A 47 20.58 -8.74 1.84
C ASP A 47 22.05 -8.33 1.66
N ASP A 48 22.96 -9.30 1.87
CA ASP A 48 24.38 -9.14 1.60
C ASP A 48 24.89 -10.33 0.73
N PRO A 49 25.32 -10.09 -0.51
CA PRO A 49 25.45 -8.78 -1.17
C PRO A 49 24.08 -8.14 -1.51
N CYS A 50 24.00 -6.80 -1.39
CA CYS A 50 22.79 -6.07 -1.72
C CYS A 50 22.43 -6.28 -3.22
N PRO A 51 21.25 -6.84 -3.55
CA PRO A 51 20.85 -7.12 -4.92
C PRO A 51 20.65 -5.85 -5.74
N THR A 52 20.77 -5.95 -7.05
CA THR A 52 20.39 -4.89 -7.98
C THR A 52 18.94 -5.10 -8.42
N MET A 53 18.20 -3.98 -8.56
CA MET A 53 16.84 -4.01 -9.14
C MET A 53 16.87 -3.97 -10.68
N SER A 54 18.05 -3.89 -11.28
CA SER A 54 18.24 -3.88 -12.73
C SER A 54 19.25 -4.93 -13.14
N TYR A 55 19.01 -5.59 -14.28
CA TYR A 55 19.96 -6.50 -14.93
C TYR A 55 21.04 -5.75 -15.73
N LEU A 56 20.81 -4.45 -16.00
CA LEU A 56 21.82 -3.63 -16.65
C LEU A 56 22.93 -3.25 -15.66
N PRO A 57 24.18 -3.20 -16.11
CA PRO A 57 25.28 -2.70 -15.28
C PRO A 57 24.95 -1.29 -14.75
N SER A 58 25.13 -1.07 -13.45
CA SER A 58 24.94 0.22 -12.84
C SER A 58 26.30 0.79 -12.43
N GLU A 59 26.60 2.00 -12.88
CA GLU A 59 27.78 2.77 -12.46
C GLU A 59 27.51 3.55 -11.16
N TYR A 60 26.28 3.51 -10.64
CA TYR A 60 25.90 4.25 -9.44
C TYR A 60 26.35 3.54 -8.17
N GLU A 61 26.99 4.31 -7.29
CA GLU A 61 27.30 3.88 -5.95
C GLU A 61 26.00 3.66 -5.15
N ARG A 62 25.91 2.52 -4.50
CA ARG A 62 24.71 2.17 -3.72
C ARG A 62 24.66 2.98 -2.42
N PRO A 63 23.49 3.44 -1.99
CA PRO A 63 23.38 4.12 -0.71
C PRO A 63 23.73 3.16 0.43
N LYS A 64 24.25 3.73 1.53
CA LYS A 64 24.49 2.99 2.76
C LYS A 64 23.20 2.29 3.22
N GLN A 65 23.28 1.00 3.44
CA GLN A 65 22.15 0.24 3.94
C GLN A 65 21.89 0.52 5.42
N VAL A 66 20.63 0.61 5.81
CA VAL A 66 20.16 0.81 7.18
C VAL A 66 19.22 -0.34 7.55
N SER A 67 19.43 -0.96 8.71
CA SER A 67 18.57 -2.04 9.17
C SER A 67 17.22 -1.52 9.63
N CYS A 68 16.17 -2.26 9.32
CA CYS A 68 14.90 -2.19 10.05
C CYS A 68 15.03 -2.95 11.38
N HIS A 69 14.01 -2.84 12.24
CA HIS A 69 13.93 -3.61 13.48
C HIS A 69 12.53 -4.19 13.63
N ILE A 70 12.43 -5.27 14.40
CA ILE A 70 11.16 -5.95 14.67
C ILE A 70 10.79 -5.78 16.13
N THR A 71 9.53 -5.45 16.36
CA THR A 71 8.88 -5.52 17.67
C THR A 71 7.46 -6.08 17.51
N HIS A 72 6.71 -6.15 18.60
CA HIS A 72 5.36 -6.73 18.59
C HIS A 72 4.43 -5.95 19.52
N THR A 73 3.16 -5.96 19.19
CA THR A 73 2.11 -5.63 20.17
C THR A 73 2.08 -6.68 21.28
N ASN A 74 1.41 -6.37 22.36
CA ASN A 74 1.21 -7.27 23.51
C ASN A 74 -0.22 -7.14 24.05
N GLN A 75 -0.57 -7.93 25.07
CA GLN A 75 -1.93 -7.91 25.62
C GLN A 75 -2.34 -6.52 26.13
N ASN A 76 -1.44 -5.81 26.83
CA ASN A 76 -1.73 -4.44 27.29
C ASN A 76 -2.02 -3.49 26.11
N THR A 77 -1.26 -3.65 24.99
CA THR A 77 -1.53 -2.91 23.75
C THR A 77 -2.93 -3.21 23.22
N HIS A 78 -3.32 -4.49 23.20
CA HIS A 78 -4.65 -4.92 22.72
C HIS A 78 -5.78 -4.40 23.63
N ASP A 79 -5.59 -4.38 24.93
CA ASP A 79 -6.56 -3.86 25.90
C ASP A 79 -6.77 -2.35 25.71
N ILE A 80 -5.68 -1.60 25.47
CA ILE A 80 -5.75 -0.15 25.16
C ILE A 80 -6.53 0.10 23.88
N ILE A 81 -6.27 -0.70 22.84
CA ILE A 81 -6.98 -0.60 21.55
C ILE A 81 -8.46 -0.93 21.75
N GLY A 82 -8.76 -2.05 22.43
CA GLY A 82 -10.12 -2.49 22.70
C GLY A 82 -10.96 -1.44 23.43
N ALA A 83 -10.36 -0.76 24.42
CA ALA A 83 -11.01 0.32 25.17
C ALA A 83 -11.24 1.61 24.36
N GLY A 84 -10.62 1.74 23.18
CA GLY A 84 -10.74 2.92 22.32
C GLY A 84 -11.57 2.72 21.05
N LEU A 85 -12.09 1.51 20.78
CA LEU A 85 -12.77 1.18 19.52
C LEU A 85 -13.99 2.04 19.23
N ASP A 86 -14.74 2.42 20.25
CA ASP A 86 -15.92 3.30 20.15
C ASP A 86 -15.57 4.74 19.73
N ARG A 87 -14.29 5.08 19.71
CA ARG A 87 -13.75 6.38 19.31
C ARG A 87 -12.96 6.33 18.00
N SER A 88 -12.91 5.19 17.33
CA SER A 88 -12.20 5.01 16.05
C SER A 88 -13.11 5.29 14.87
N PRO A 89 -12.87 6.34 14.05
CA PRO A 89 -13.68 6.64 12.86
C PRO A 89 -13.75 5.48 11.84
N LEU A 90 -12.69 4.68 11.71
CA LEU A 90 -12.70 3.49 10.86
C LEU A 90 -13.67 2.42 11.38
N PHE A 91 -13.86 2.34 12.71
CA PHE A 91 -14.64 1.30 13.36
C PHE A 91 -16.09 1.71 13.65
N THR A 92 -16.35 2.98 13.96
CA THR A 92 -17.69 3.51 14.24
C THR A 92 -18.56 3.72 13.00
N GLY A 93 -17.99 3.59 11.79
CA GLY A 93 -18.70 3.82 10.54
C GLY A 93 -18.82 5.29 10.12
N GLU A 94 -18.09 6.19 10.76
CA GLU A 94 -18.00 7.60 10.31
C GLU A 94 -17.32 7.73 8.94
N ILE A 95 -16.51 6.73 8.58
CA ILE A 95 -15.81 6.64 7.31
C ILE A 95 -16.42 5.53 6.47
N ASP A 96 -16.98 5.92 5.32
CA ASP A 96 -17.52 4.99 4.35
C ASP A 96 -16.42 4.33 3.50
N GLY A 97 -16.71 3.11 3.04
CA GLY A 97 -15.85 2.38 2.11
C GLY A 97 -15.40 1.02 2.63
N VAL A 98 -14.88 0.23 1.72
CA VAL A 98 -14.32 -1.08 2.01
C VAL A 98 -12.82 -0.93 2.32
N GLY A 99 -12.41 -1.42 3.49
CA GLY A 99 -11.00 -1.45 3.88
C GLY A 99 -10.21 -2.55 3.16
N PRO A 100 -8.89 -2.43 3.08
CA PRO A 100 -8.05 -3.44 2.45
C PRO A 100 -8.07 -4.74 3.26
N ARG A 101 -8.23 -5.85 2.57
CA ARG A 101 -8.14 -7.20 3.16
C ARG A 101 -6.74 -7.48 3.70
N TYR A 102 -5.75 -6.95 3.00
CA TYR A 102 -4.32 -7.09 3.31
C TYR A 102 -3.79 -5.72 3.70
N CYS A 103 -3.38 -5.55 4.88
CA CYS A 103 -3.03 -4.32 5.60
C CYS A 103 -4.22 -3.72 6.38
N PRO A 104 -4.91 -4.53 7.18
CA PRO A 104 -5.97 -4.02 8.05
C PRO A 104 -5.39 -3.09 9.10
N SER A 105 -6.22 -2.19 9.63
CA SER A 105 -5.85 -1.38 10.78
C SER A 105 -5.48 -2.25 11.98
N ILE A 106 -4.78 -1.69 12.98
CA ILE A 106 -4.48 -2.46 14.19
C ILE A 106 -5.76 -2.82 14.95
N GLU A 107 -6.79 -1.95 14.91
CA GLU A 107 -8.11 -2.22 15.45
C GLU A 107 -8.73 -3.47 14.81
N ASP A 108 -8.70 -3.56 13.49
CA ASP A 108 -9.18 -4.72 12.73
C ASP A 108 -8.42 -6.00 13.10
N LYS A 109 -7.09 -5.90 13.26
CA LYS A 109 -6.27 -7.05 13.63
C LYS A 109 -6.64 -7.59 15.01
N VAL A 110 -6.76 -6.70 15.98
CA VAL A 110 -7.08 -7.08 17.37
C VAL A 110 -8.48 -7.71 17.47
N VAL A 111 -9.44 -7.22 16.69
CA VAL A 111 -10.81 -7.76 16.71
C VAL A 111 -10.91 -9.07 15.92
N ARG A 112 -10.35 -9.11 14.69
CA ARG A 112 -10.47 -10.29 13.81
C ARG A 112 -9.61 -11.47 14.23
N PHE A 113 -8.49 -11.19 14.90
CA PHE A 113 -7.53 -12.19 15.37
C PHE A 113 -7.35 -12.13 16.88
N SER A 114 -8.46 -12.09 17.60
CA SER A 114 -8.51 -11.96 19.05
C SER A 114 -7.87 -13.14 19.80
N ASP A 115 -7.65 -14.26 19.13
CA ASP A 115 -6.88 -15.41 19.60
C ASP A 115 -5.35 -15.19 19.59
N ARG A 116 -4.87 -14.13 18.93
CA ARG A 116 -3.46 -13.79 18.86
C ARG A 116 -3.08 -12.78 19.92
N ASN A 117 -2.07 -13.11 20.72
CA ASN A 117 -1.57 -12.27 21.81
C ASN A 117 -0.59 -11.18 21.33
N ALA A 118 -0.14 -11.24 20.07
CA ALA A 118 0.82 -10.30 19.51
C ALA A 118 0.68 -10.17 17.98
N HIS A 119 0.92 -8.97 17.47
CA HIS A 119 1.07 -8.67 16.05
C HIS A 119 2.43 -8.05 15.82
N GLN A 120 3.10 -8.50 14.77
CA GLN A 120 4.43 -8.03 14.39
C GLN A 120 4.37 -6.59 13.87
N ILE A 121 5.41 -5.84 14.21
CA ILE A 121 5.63 -4.46 13.80
C ILE A 121 7.03 -4.35 13.22
N PHE A 122 7.14 -3.81 12.01
CA PHE A 122 8.42 -3.45 11.41
C PHE A 122 8.69 -1.98 11.68
N ILE A 123 9.85 -1.69 12.25
CA ILE A 123 10.32 -0.34 12.53
C ILE A 123 11.18 0.10 11.35
N GLU A 124 10.59 0.87 10.44
CA GLU A 124 11.17 1.23 9.15
C GLU A 124 11.60 2.70 9.15
N PRO A 125 12.91 3.03 9.00
CA PRO A 125 13.34 4.40 8.78
C PRO A 125 12.72 4.98 7.51
N GLU A 126 12.12 6.18 7.57
CA GLU A 126 11.54 6.82 6.38
C GLU A 126 12.58 7.38 5.41
N GLY A 127 13.83 7.47 5.81
CA GLY A 127 14.92 7.92 4.95
C GLY A 127 16.26 7.98 5.67
N LEU A 128 17.33 8.22 4.90
CA LEU A 128 18.69 8.24 5.42
C LEU A 128 19.05 9.56 6.13
N SER A 129 18.29 10.64 5.90
CA SER A 129 18.53 11.97 6.42
C SER A 129 17.48 12.46 7.43
N THR A 130 16.53 11.63 7.78
CA THR A 130 15.49 11.93 8.77
C THR A 130 15.56 10.97 9.95
N SER A 131 15.11 11.43 11.13
CA SER A 131 14.87 10.55 12.29
C SER A 131 13.47 9.97 12.32
N GLU A 132 12.62 10.30 11.35
CA GLU A 132 11.24 9.82 11.32
C GLU A 132 11.20 8.35 10.96
N VAL A 133 10.41 7.59 11.72
CA VAL A 133 10.27 6.15 11.61
C VAL A 133 8.81 5.80 11.35
N TYR A 134 8.59 4.85 10.45
CA TYR A 134 7.31 4.26 10.09
C TYR A 134 7.15 2.91 10.79
N PRO A 135 6.35 2.78 11.84
CA PRO A 135 6.06 1.51 12.50
C PRO A 135 5.00 0.74 11.71
N ASN A 136 5.45 0.02 10.68
CA ASN A 136 4.57 -0.75 9.81
C ASN A 136 3.87 -1.87 10.59
N GLY A 137 2.55 -1.91 10.51
CA GLY A 137 1.73 -2.93 11.17
C GLY A 137 0.75 -2.39 12.21
N ILE A 138 0.86 -1.09 12.58
CA ILE A 138 -0.03 -0.41 13.53
C ILE A 138 -0.77 0.78 12.92
N SER A 139 -1.17 0.68 11.65
CA SER A 139 -2.07 1.69 11.05
C SER A 139 -3.34 1.82 11.89
N THR A 140 -3.74 3.07 12.18
CA THR A 140 -4.84 3.33 13.12
C THR A 140 -5.54 4.65 12.83
N SER A 141 -6.81 4.75 13.22
CA SER A 141 -7.56 5.99 13.28
C SER A 141 -8.00 6.36 14.71
N LEU A 142 -7.51 5.65 15.71
CA LEU A 142 -7.80 5.96 17.11
C LEU A 142 -7.41 7.40 17.47
N PRO A 143 -8.06 8.04 18.45
CA PRO A 143 -7.68 9.37 18.93
C PRO A 143 -6.24 9.41 19.46
N TYR A 144 -5.63 10.59 19.40
CA TYR A 144 -4.21 10.77 19.73
C TYR A 144 -3.83 10.26 21.15
N ASP A 145 -4.69 10.49 22.12
CA ASP A 145 -4.47 10.01 23.51
C ASP A 145 -4.41 8.47 23.59
N VAL A 146 -5.19 7.78 22.77
CA VAL A 146 -5.15 6.32 22.66
C VAL A 146 -3.92 5.86 21.90
N GLN A 147 -3.60 6.55 20.78
CA GLN A 147 -2.40 6.24 19.99
C GLN A 147 -1.12 6.37 20.83
N LEU A 148 -1.00 7.41 21.64
CA LEU A 148 0.17 7.59 22.51
C LEU A 148 0.33 6.44 23.50
N ARG A 149 -0.76 6.06 24.17
CA ARG A 149 -0.74 4.92 25.12
C ARG A 149 -0.47 3.60 24.42
N LEU A 150 -1.06 3.37 23.25
CA LEU A 150 -0.83 2.20 22.41
C LEU A 150 0.66 2.10 22.05
N VAL A 151 1.24 3.16 21.50
CA VAL A 151 2.66 3.19 21.10
C VAL A 151 3.54 2.92 22.32
N GLN A 152 3.35 3.64 23.41
CA GLN A 152 4.17 3.50 24.62
C GLN A 152 3.99 2.17 25.38
N SER A 153 3.01 1.37 25.02
CA SER A 153 2.83 0.01 25.55
C SER A 153 3.67 -1.05 24.83
N ILE A 154 4.29 -0.69 23.70
CA ILE A 154 5.07 -1.60 22.83
C ILE A 154 6.53 -1.61 23.29
N LYS A 155 7.14 -2.80 23.32
CA LYS A 155 8.55 -2.97 23.69
C LYS A 155 9.47 -2.14 22.80
N GLY A 156 10.33 -1.35 23.42
CA GLY A 156 11.26 -0.41 22.76
C GLY A 156 10.65 0.96 22.48
N PHE A 157 9.33 1.12 22.67
CA PHE A 157 8.61 2.37 22.44
C PHE A 157 8.14 3.05 23.73
N GLU A 158 8.58 2.59 24.89
CA GLU A 158 8.12 3.07 26.21
C GLU A 158 8.27 4.58 26.40
N ASN A 159 9.29 5.17 25.74
CA ASN A 159 9.57 6.61 25.76
C ASN A 159 9.35 7.28 24.38
N ALA A 160 8.72 6.57 23.45
CA ALA A 160 8.55 7.03 22.08
C ALA A 160 7.70 8.30 21.99
N GLN A 161 8.12 9.21 21.12
CA GLN A 161 7.40 10.44 20.79
C GLN A 161 6.80 10.34 19.40
N ILE A 162 5.50 10.60 19.31
CA ILE A 162 4.78 10.64 18.04
C ILE A 162 5.03 12.01 17.40
N THR A 163 5.66 12.03 16.22
CA THR A 163 5.87 13.23 15.42
C THR A 163 4.64 13.58 14.59
N ARG A 164 3.91 12.56 14.15
CA ARG A 164 2.66 12.69 13.40
C ARG A 164 1.71 11.57 13.82
N PRO A 165 0.48 11.87 14.26
CA PRO A 165 -0.49 10.82 14.59
C PRO A 165 -0.89 10.04 13.34
N GLY A 166 -1.23 8.76 13.53
CA GLY A 166 -1.93 7.97 12.52
C GLY A 166 -3.31 8.54 12.24
N TYR A 167 -3.80 8.32 11.04
CA TYR A 167 -5.10 8.80 10.59
C TYR A 167 -5.72 7.89 9.54
N ALA A 168 -7.03 7.93 9.44
CA ALA A 168 -7.75 7.24 8.38
C ALA A 168 -7.69 8.04 7.08
N ILE A 169 -7.73 7.31 5.99
CA ILE A 169 -7.76 7.84 4.63
C ILE A 169 -8.96 7.26 3.92
N GLU A 170 -9.77 8.12 3.33
CA GLU A 170 -10.78 7.76 2.35
C GLU A 170 -10.36 8.25 0.97
N TYR A 171 -10.69 7.49 -0.06
CA TYR A 171 -10.39 7.90 -1.42
C TYR A 171 -11.40 7.33 -2.41
N ASP A 172 -11.63 8.09 -3.48
CA ASP A 172 -12.42 7.64 -4.61
C ASP A 172 -11.61 6.67 -5.46
N TYR A 173 -12.28 5.65 -5.99
CA TYR A 173 -11.77 4.86 -7.09
C TYR A 173 -12.81 4.78 -8.20
N PHE A 174 -12.38 4.50 -9.40
CA PHE A 174 -13.23 4.39 -10.57
C PHE A 174 -13.32 2.94 -11.01
N GLU A 175 -14.47 2.55 -11.52
CA GLU A 175 -14.73 1.18 -11.96
C GLU A 175 -13.72 0.79 -13.06
N PRO A 176 -12.78 -0.14 -12.82
CA PRO A 176 -11.73 -0.43 -13.79
C PRO A 176 -12.24 -1.15 -15.05
N ARG A 177 -13.47 -1.68 -15.04
CA ARG A 177 -14.13 -2.20 -16.26
C ARG A 177 -14.45 -1.11 -17.29
N ASP A 178 -14.39 0.14 -16.89
CA ASP A 178 -14.49 1.29 -17.78
C ASP A 178 -13.18 1.62 -18.53
N LEU A 179 -12.16 0.77 -18.35
CA LEU A 179 -10.88 0.86 -19.04
C LEU A 179 -10.78 -0.19 -20.16
N SER A 180 -9.96 0.11 -21.16
CA SER A 180 -9.45 -0.85 -22.15
C SER A 180 -8.22 -1.59 -21.60
N SER A 181 -7.70 -2.58 -22.33
CA SER A 181 -6.46 -3.28 -21.99
C SER A 181 -5.23 -2.36 -21.98
N SER A 182 -5.29 -1.21 -22.65
CA SER A 182 -4.24 -0.20 -22.61
C SER A 182 -4.29 0.70 -21.37
N LEU A 183 -5.30 0.53 -20.49
CA LEU A 183 -5.66 1.41 -19.38
C LEU A 183 -6.18 2.79 -19.81
N GLU A 184 -6.49 2.98 -21.09
CA GLU A 184 -7.23 4.13 -21.57
C GLU A 184 -8.70 4.02 -21.15
N THR A 185 -9.30 5.14 -20.76
CA THR A 185 -10.72 5.17 -20.40
C THR A 185 -11.60 5.00 -21.64
N ARG A 186 -12.71 4.27 -21.50
CA ARG A 186 -13.66 4.03 -22.63
C ARG A 186 -14.48 5.27 -23.01
N TYR A 187 -14.54 6.27 -22.13
CA TYR A 187 -15.39 7.45 -22.31
C TYR A 187 -14.64 8.68 -22.78
N ILE A 188 -13.33 8.77 -22.50
CA ILE A 188 -12.52 9.95 -22.80
C ILE A 188 -11.23 9.47 -23.46
N GLU A 189 -11.07 9.80 -24.72
CA GLU A 189 -9.87 9.49 -25.49
C GLU A 189 -8.63 10.21 -24.95
N GLY A 190 -7.51 9.50 -24.88
CA GLY A 190 -6.24 10.04 -24.39
C GLY A 190 -6.17 10.16 -22.87
N LEU A 191 -7.21 9.76 -22.13
CA LEU A 191 -7.18 9.73 -20.67
C LEU A 191 -6.92 8.31 -20.18
N TYR A 192 -5.85 8.14 -19.40
CA TYR A 192 -5.42 6.86 -18.83
C TYR A 192 -5.50 6.91 -17.30
N PHE A 193 -5.95 5.82 -16.69
CA PHE A 193 -5.96 5.66 -15.23
C PHE A 193 -4.98 4.56 -14.82
N ALA A 194 -4.20 4.83 -13.76
CA ALA A 194 -3.24 3.86 -13.24
C ALA A 194 -3.11 3.97 -11.72
N GLY A 195 -2.95 2.82 -11.05
CA GLY A 195 -2.74 2.74 -9.61
C GLY A 195 -4.03 2.77 -8.80
N GLN A 196 -3.99 3.48 -7.68
CA GLN A 196 -5.06 3.48 -6.67
C GLN A 196 -6.42 3.95 -7.22
N ILE A 197 -6.43 4.81 -8.22
CA ILE A 197 -7.64 5.28 -8.90
C ILE A 197 -8.47 4.14 -9.52
N ASN A 198 -7.83 3.00 -9.83
CA ASN A 198 -8.46 1.80 -10.37
C ASN A 198 -8.86 0.78 -9.27
N GLY A 199 -8.87 1.19 -8.01
CA GLY A 199 -9.22 0.33 -6.89
C GLY A 199 -8.16 -0.70 -6.50
N THR A 200 -6.89 -0.49 -6.89
CA THR A 200 -5.78 -1.34 -6.47
C THR A 200 -5.08 -0.78 -5.23
N THR A 201 -4.42 -1.66 -4.47
CA THR A 201 -3.53 -1.27 -3.39
C THR A 201 -2.19 -1.97 -3.56
N GLY A 202 -1.11 -1.26 -3.33
CA GLY A 202 0.26 -1.74 -3.43
C GLY A 202 1.07 -0.94 -4.44
N TYR A 203 2.34 -0.77 -4.11
CA TYR A 203 3.27 -0.01 -4.94
C TYR A 203 3.56 -0.73 -6.26
N GLU A 204 3.64 -2.05 -6.22
CA GLU A 204 3.92 -2.90 -7.36
C GLU A 204 2.79 -2.85 -8.39
N GLU A 205 1.55 -2.92 -7.93
CA GLU A 205 0.37 -2.78 -8.80
C GLU A 205 0.30 -1.39 -9.43
N ALA A 206 0.62 -0.34 -8.67
CA ALA A 206 0.63 1.02 -9.18
C ALA A 206 1.75 1.24 -10.22
N ALA A 207 2.95 0.69 -9.95
CA ALA A 207 4.08 0.77 -10.87
C ALA A 207 3.79 0.04 -12.18
N ALA A 208 3.22 -1.18 -12.12
CA ALA A 208 2.85 -1.97 -13.29
C ALA A 208 1.82 -1.25 -14.16
N GLN A 209 0.77 -0.72 -13.53
CA GLN A 209 -0.26 0.05 -14.25
C GLN A 209 0.32 1.34 -14.85
N GLY A 210 1.13 2.07 -14.08
CA GLY A 210 1.77 3.31 -14.53
C GLY A 210 2.69 3.09 -15.75
N LEU A 211 3.48 2.00 -15.71
CA LEU A 211 4.32 1.60 -16.85
C LEU A 211 3.47 1.33 -18.09
N LEU A 212 2.42 0.51 -17.96
CA LEU A 212 1.58 0.14 -19.10
C LEU A 212 0.78 1.33 -19.64
N ALA A 213 0.18 2.14 -18.78
CA ALA A 213 -0.55 3.33 -19.18
C ALA A 213 0.38 4.35 -19.88
N GLY A 214 1.56 4.58 -19.34
CA GLY A 214 2.56 5.47 -19.93
C GLY A 214 3.08 4.98 -21.28
N LEU A 215 3.36 3.67 -21.41
CA LEU A 215 3.74 3.06 -22.67
C LEU A 215 2.66 3.27 -23.73
N ASN A 216 1.40 2.93 -23.41
CA ASN A 216 0.30 3.04 -24.35
C ASN A 216 -0.05 4.49 -24.71
N ALA A 217 0.07 5.43 -23.77
CA ALA A 217 -0.05 6.85 -24.08
C ALA A 217 1.04 7.31 -25.05
N GLY A 218 2.27 6.82 -24.90
CA GLY A 218 3.39 7.08 -25.81
C GLY A 218 3.18 6.48 -27.19
N LEU A 219 2.70 5.23 -27.29
CA LEU A 219 2.36 4.57 -28.56
C LEU A 219 1.25 5.35 -29.29
N ARG A 220 0.18 5.71 -28.57
CA ARG A 220 -0.89 6.54 -29.13
C ARG A 220 -0.40 7.88 -29.67
N ALA A 221 0.50 8.55 -28.97
CA ALA A 221 1.06 9.82 -29.41
C ALA A 221 1.90 9.70 -30.69
N LYS A 222 2.29 8.47 -31.05
CA LYS A 222 3.01 8.13 -32.28
C LYS A 222 2.12 7.47 -33.35
N ASP A 223 0.80 7.40 -33.12
CA ASP A 223 -0.14 6.67 -33.96
C ASP A 223 0.20 5.17 -34.10
N GLU A 224 0.83 4.59 -33.09
CA GLU A 224 1.16 3.16 -33.01
C GLU A 224 0.07 2.38 -32.24
N ALA A 225 -0.03 1.06 -32.51
CA ALA A 225 -1.01 0.19 -31.86
C ALA A 225 -0.70 0.05 -30.36
N SER A 226 -1.75 0.00 -29.53
CA SER A 226 -1.61 -0.27 -28.11
C SER A 226 -1.11 -1.69 -27.85
N TRP A 227 -0.43 -1.86 -26.71
CA TRP A 227 0.11 -3.14 -26.28
C TRP A 227 -0.28 -3.47 -24.83
N CYS A 228 -0.55 -4.73 -24.57
CA CYS A 228 -0.72 -5.29 -23.23
C CYS A 228 -0.26 -6.75 -23.28
N PRO A 229 0.53 -7.22 -22.32
CA PRO A 229 0.90 -8.63 -22.27
C PRO A 229 -0.31 -9.50 -21.90
N ASP A 230 -0.33 -10.72 -22.42
CA ASP A 230 -1.34 -11.72 -22.04
C ASP A 230 -1.15 -12.26 -20.63
N ARG A 231 -2.20 -12.86 -20.08
CA ARG A 231 -2.19 -13.55 -18.77
C ARG A 231 -1.15 -14.68 -18.71
N SER A 232 -0.81 -15.28 -19.86
CA SER A 232 0.22 -16.32 -19.99
C SER A 232 1.64 -15.78 -20.07
N GLU A 233 1.82 -14.50 -20.33
CA GLU A 233 3.11 -13.86 -20.56
C GLU A 233 3.67 -13.19 -19.30
N ALA A 234 2.80 -12.50 -18.55
CA ALA A 234 3.25 -11.72 -17.38
C ALA A 234 2.16 -11.56 -16.31
N TYR A 235 2.59 -11.38 -15.04
CA TYR A 235 1.69 -10.99 -13.96
C TYR A 235 1.01 -9.64 -14.20
N ILE A 236 1.64 -8.73 -14.95
CA ILE A 236 1.01 -7.47 -15.40
C ILE A 236 -0.21 -7.78 -16.27
N GLY A 237 -0.12 -8.77 -17.18
CA GLY A 237 -1.26 -9.20 -17.98
C GLY A 237 -2.41 -9.75 -17.12
N VAL A 238 -2.11 -10.58 -16.12
CA VAL A 238 -3.11 -11.07 -15.16
C VAL A 238 -3.77 -9.91 -14.41
N LEU A 239 -2.97 -8.95 -13.91
CA LEU A 239 -3.46 -7.77 -13.20
C LEU A 239 -4.44 -6.96 -14.07
N ILE A 240 -4.04 -6.63 -15.29
CA ILE A 240 -4.86 -5.78 -16.18
C ILE A 240 -6.14 -6.50 -16.58
N ASP A 241 -6.05 -7.77 -16.96
CA ASP A 241 -7.22 -8.54 -17.35
C ASP A 241 -8.21 -8.70 -16.18
N ASP A 242 -7.74 -9.00 -14.97
CA ASP A 242 -8.59 -9.05 -13.78
C ASP A 242 -9.32 -7.71 -13.55
N LEU A 243 -8.61 -6.59 -13.67
CA LEU A 243 -9.21 -5.26 -13.46
C LEU A 243 -10.31 -4.97 -14.46
N ILE A 244 -10.04 -5.14 -15.75
CA ILE A 244 -10.97 -4.73 -16.82
C ILE A 244 -12.13 -5.73 -17.04
N THR A 245 -12.01 -6.97 -16.56
CA THR A 245 -13.04 -8.01 -16.71
C THR A 245 -13.82 -8.24 -15.43
N LEU A 246 -13.16 -8.41 -14.29
CA LEU A 246 -13.79 -8.72 -13.01
C LEU A 246 -14.16 -7.45 -12.23
N GLY A 247 -13.43 -6.35 -12.44
CA GLY A 247 -13.56 -5.14 -11.65
C GLY A 247 -13.06 -5.33 -10.21
N THR A 248 -13.33 -4.35 -9.36
CA THR A 248 -12.92 -4.37 -7.96
C THR A 248 -14.11 -4.17 -7.04
N LYS A 249 -14.30 -5.08 -6.09
CA LYS A 249 -15.29 -4.97 -5.00
C LYS A 249 -14.64 -4.65 -3.66
N GLU A 250 -13.35 -4.89 -3.55
CA GLU A 250 -12.45 -4.59 -2.44
C GLU A 250 -11.10 -4.18 -3.03
N PRO A 251 -10.21 -3.49 -2.28
CA PRO A 251 -8.91 -3.11 -2.79
C PRO A 251 -8.15 -4.30 -3.38
N TYR A 252 -7.87 -4.24 -4.68
CA TYR A 252 -7.22 -5.32 -5.41
C TYR A 252 -5.73 -5.42 -5.04
N ARG A 253 -5.27 -6.65 -4.79
CA ARG A 253 -3.86 -7.02 -4.66
C ARG A 253 -3.55 -8.18 -5.61
N MET A 254 -2.37 -8.13 -6.21
CA MET A 254 -1.86 -9.23 -7.01
C MET A 254 -1.33 -10.35 -6.12
N PHE A 255 -1.82 -11.57 -6.35
CA PHE A 255 -1.34 -12.79 -5.69
C PHE A 255 -1.07 -13.85 -6.74
N THR A 256 -0.10 -14.72 -6.46
CA THR A 256 0.21 -15.85 -7.32
C THR A 256 -0.99 -16.77 -7.55
N SER A 257 -1.93 -16.82 -6.60
CA SER A 257 -3.18 -17.59 -6.73
C SER A 257 -4.13 -17.10 -7.83
N ARG A 258 -3.93 -15.86 -8.33
CA ARG A 258 -4.70 -15.30 -9.43
C ARG A 258 -4.21 -15.73 -10.81
N ALA A 259 -2.98 -16.22 -10.90
CA ALA A 259 -2.36 -16.61 -12.15
C ALA A 259 -2.55 -18.10 -12.43
N GLU A 260 -3.04 -18.43 -13.62
CA GLU A 260 -3.22 -19.80 -14.11
C GLU A 260 -1.87 -20.43 -14.46
N TYR A 261 -0.97 -19.64 -15.04
CA TYR A 261 0.32 -20.09 -15.58
C TYR A 261 1.47 -19.99 -14.57
N ARG A 262 1.22 -20.24 -13.27
CA ARG A 262 2.22 -20.10 -12.18
C ARG A 262 3.50 -20.88 -12.36
N LEU A 263 3.46 -22.00 -13.10
CA LEU A 263 4.63 -22.81 -13.38
C LEU A 263 5.55 -22.18 -14.43
N ILE A 264 5.02 -21.25 -15.24
CA ILE A 264 5.75 -20.50 -16.27
C ILE A 264 6.12 -19.11 -15.75
N LEU A 265 5.18 -18.41 -15.12
CA LEU A 265 5.36 -17.05 -14.60
C LEU A 265 6.06 -17.08 -13.25
N ARG A 266 7.38 -17.25 -13.25
CA ARG A 266 8.19 -17.38 -12.05
C ARG A 266 9.19 -16.23 -11.94
N GLN A 267 9.57 -15.90 -10.70
CA GLN A 267 10.59 -14.90 -10.41
C GLN A 267 11.95 -15.29 -11.01
N ASP A 268 12.33 -16.56 -10.89
CA ASP A 268 13.63 -17.08 -11.29
C ASP A 268 13.88 -17.15 -12.81
N ASN A 269 12.86 -16.86 -13.62
CA ASN A 269 12.97 -16.82 -15.08
C ASN A 269 12.46 -15.50 -15.69
N ALA A 270 12.09 -14.52 -14.86
CA ALA A 270 11.49 -13.28 -15.33
C ALA A 270 12.42 -12.48 -16.25
N ASP A 271 13.72 -12.45 -15.94
CA ASP A 271 14.75 -11.81 -16.75
C ASP A 271 14.81 -12.39 -18.17
N ARG A 272 14.78 -13.72 -18.30
CA ARG A 272 14.87 -14.40 -19.59
C ARG A 272 13.59 -14.32 -20.42
N ARG A 273 12.46 -14.11 -19.74
CA ARG A 273 11.14 -14.13 -20.36
C ARG A 273 10.64 -12.74 -20.75
N LEU A 274 11.06 -11.70 -20.01
CA LEU A 274 10.54 -10.33 -20.14
C LEU A 274 11.58 -9.31 -20.62
N THR A 275 12.86 -9.70 -20.70
CA THR A 275 13.95 -8.80 -21.17
C THR A 275 14.33 -9.11 -22.64
#